data_87553c762543a1ed8724485a842c57a7
#
_entry.id   87553c762543a1ed8724485a842c57a7
#
_cell.length_a   1.000
_cell.length_b   1.000
_cell.length_c   1.000
_cell.angle_alpha   90.00
_cell.angle_beta   90.00
_cell.angle_gamma   90.00
#
_symmetry.space_group_name_H-M   'P 1'
#
loop_
_entity.id
_entity.type
_entity.pdbx_description
1 polymer ?
#
loop_
_entity_poly.entity_id
_entity_poly.type
_entity_poly.pdbx_seq_one_letter_code
_entity_poly.pdbx_strand_id
1 'polypeptide(L)'
;KTSIILSDSATIITPYNFANKDFGMSVFFDSIGFNSNRIQLKINIIRKELFVNSSKDALICFSLDDSKSHQNKAYFQCKLNEIPSSNLKEEEYNYSANINADFKTSDHLSVFIWNINKQAFYISKFNIKIYNYNYQIN
;
A
#
# COMPACT_ATOMS: atom_id res chain seq x y z
N LYS A 1 15.62 23.55 -2.54
CA LYS A 1 15.42 22.71 -1.37
C LYS A 1 14.18 21.83 -1.53
N THR A 2 14.31 20.56 -1.30
CA THR A 2 13.22 19.59 -1.36
C THR A 2 12.81 19.20 0.05
N SER A 3 11.52 19.21 0.32
CA SER A 3 10.97 18.71 1.56
C SER A 3 9.88 17.67 1.27
N ILE A 4 9.60 16.81 2.24
CA ILE A 4 8.57 15.79 2.15
C ILE A 4 7.44 16.22 3.07
N ILE A 5 6.23 16.28 2.52
CA ILE A 5 5.05 16.71 3.25
C ILE A 5 4.03 15.58 3.26
N LEU A 6 3.54 15.23 4.45
CA LEU A 6 2.43 14.29 4.59
C LEU A 6 1.18 14.88 3.98
N SER A 7 0.66 14.26 2.93
CA SER A 7 -0.51 14.73 2.20
C SER A 7 -1.79 14.03 2.64
N ASP A 8 -1.72 12.74 2.94
CA ASP A 8 -2.88 11.97 3.38
C ASP A 8 -2.43 10.71 4.10
N SER A 9 -3.34 10.14 4.88
CA SER A 9 -3.12 8.86 5.55
C SER A 9 -4.43 8.14 5.79
N ALA A 10 -4.36 6.83 5.88
CA ALA A 10 -5.50 5.98 6.21
C ALA A 10 -5.02 4.76 6.99
N THR A 11 -5.85 4.28 7.90
CA THR A 11 -5.54 3.11 8.72
C THR A 11 -6.75 2.19 8.78
N ILE A 12 -6.53 0.91 8.51
CA ILE A 12 -7.50 -0.16 8.77
C ILE A 12 -6.99 -0.92 9.98
N ILE A 13 -7.80 -1.01 11.03
CA ILE A 13 -7.49 -1.72 12.28
C ILE A 13 -8.41 -2.92 12.53
N THR A 14 -9.38 -3.14 11.66
CA THR A 14 -10.22 -4.33 11.72
C THR A 14 -9.44 -5.52 11.20
N PRO A 15 -9.18 -6.55 12.01
CA PRO A 15 -8.41 -7.70 11.55
C PRO A 15 -9.11 -8.41 10.39
N TYR A 16 -8.32 -8.89 9.43
CA TYR A 16 -8.83 -9.61 8.28
C TYR A 16 -8.06 -10.92 8.09
N ASN A 17 -8.81 -12.00 7.92
CA ASN A 17 -8.27 -13.33 7.64
C ASN A 17 -8.25 -13.54 6.12
N PHE A 18 -7.05 -13.63 5.55
CA PHE A 18 -6.85 -13.82 4.11
C PHE A 18 -6.93 -15.27 3.65
N ALA A 19 -7.14 -16.23 4.55
CA ALA A 19 -7.19 -17.64 4.17
C ALA A 19 -8.20 -17.87 3.04
N ASN A 20 -7.74 -18.41 1.90
CA ASN A 20 -8.53 -18.67 0.70
C ASN A 20 -9.17 -17.42 0.06
N LYS A 21 -8.63 -16.26 0.31
CA LYS A 21 -9.11 -14.99 -0.26
C LYS A 21 -8.04 -14.36 -1.15
N ASP A 22 -8.43 -13.88 -2.33
CA ASP A 22 -7.54 -13.11 -3.21
C ASP A 22 -7.35 -11.69 -2.71
N PHE A 23 -8.44 -11.03 -2.30
CA PHE A 23 -8.46 -9.65 -1.85
C PHE A 23 -9.23 -9.53 -0.55
N GLY A 24 -8.95 -8.49 0.21
CA GLY A 24 -9.66 -8.32 1.48
C GLY A 24 -9.42 -6.99 2.16
N MET A 25 -8.32 -6.33 1.88
CA MET A 25 -8.01 -5.02 2.44
C MET A 25 -7.63 -4.07 1.34
N SER A 26 -8.31 -2.94 1.26
CA SER A 26 -7.98 -1.88 0.32
C SER A 26 -8.27 -0.53 0.96
N VAL A 27 -7.46 0.46 0.58
CA VAL A 27 -7.69 1.86 0.92
C VAL A 27 -7.83 2.61 -0.39
N PHE A 28 -8.88 3.41 -0.49
CA PHE A 28 -9.18 4.22 -1.66
C PHE A 28 -9.10 5.70 -1.29
N PHE A 29 -8.20 6.42 -1.96
CA PHE A 29 -8.08 7.86 -1.84
C PHE A 29 -8.80 8.47 -3.04
N ASP A 30 -9.96 9.08 -2.81
CA ASP A 30 -10.83 9.61 -3.86
C ASP A 30 -10.21 10.78 -4.62
N SER A 31 -9.41 11.57 -3.93
CA SER A 31 -8.62 12.65 -4.53
C SER A 31 -7.30 12.74 -3.77
N ILE A 32 -6.19 12.67 -4.49
CA ILE A 32 -4.88 12.81 -3.83
C ILE A 32 -4.59 14.23 -3.38
N GLY A 33 -5.29 15.23 -3.94
CA GLY A 33 -5.26 16.60 -3.44
C GLY A 33 -4.06 17.46 -3.84
N PHE A 34 -3.20 16.96 -4.72
CA PHE A 34 -2.00 17.70 -5.16
C PHE A 34 -1.58 17.28 -6.57
N ASN A 35 -0.80 18.13 -7.23
CA ASN A 35 -0.12 17.81 -8.48
C ASN A 35 1.34 17.53 -8.17
N SER A 36 1.87 16.46 -8.72
CA SER A 36 3.27 16.09 -8.52
C SER A 36 3.68 15.06 -9.57
N ASN A 37 4.98 14.90 -9.77
CA ASN A 37 5.53 13.82 -10.58
C ASN A 37 6.17 12.73 -9.71
N ARG A 38 6.12 12.87 -8.41
CA ARG A 38 6.72 11.89 -7.48
C ARG A 38 6.03 11.94 -6.11
N ILE A 39 5.71 10.76 -5.59
CA ILE A 39 5.24 10.60 -4.20
C ILE A 39 6.06 9.54 -3.50
N GLN A 40 6.00 9.56 -2.19
CA GLN A 40 6.49 8.46 -1.36
C GLN A 40 5.31 7.87 -0.59
N LEU A 41 5.17 6.57 -0.67
CA LEU A 41 4.24 5.81 0.15
C LEU A 41 5.01 5.16 1.29
N LYS A 42 4.51 5.31 2.51
CA LYS A 42 4.98 4.55 3.66
C LYS A 42 3.84 3.69 4.16
N ILE A 43 4.10 2.40 4.27
CA ILE A 43 3.09 1.41 4.63
C ILE A 43 3.58 0.65 5.85
N ASN A 44 2.72 0.57 6.85
CA ASN A 44 2.95 -0.21 8.05
C ASN A 44 1.90 -1.31 8.13
N ILE A 45 2.33 -2.55 8.27
CA ILE A 45 1.46 -3.72 8.32
C ILE A 45 1.83 -4.55 9.54
N ILE A 46 0.81 -5.03 10.26
CA ILE A 46 0.98 -6.07 11.26
C ILE A 46 0.36 -7.33 10.70
N ARG A 47 1.18 -8.37 10.54
CA ARG A 47 0.82 -9.65 9.93
C ARG A 47 1.09 -10.81 10.87
N LYS A 48 0.21 -11.81 10.82
CA LYS A 48 0.36 -13.06 11.56
C LYS A 48 0.12 -14.23 10.62
N GLU A 49 1.09 -15.13 10.53
CA GLU A 49 0.92 -16.37 9.77
C GLU A 49 0.01 -17.34 10.52
N LEU A 50 -0.82 -18.09 9.78
CA LEU A 50 -1.68 -19.12 10.35
C LEU A 50 -1.01 -20.50 10.33
N PHE A 51 -0.02 -20.69 9.44
CA PHE A 51 0.72 -21.92 9.33
C PHE A 51 2.23 -21.64 9.28
N VAL A 52 3.01 -22.50 9.92
CA VAL A 52 4.47 -22.44 9.86
C VAL A 52 4.91 -22.77 8.42
N ASN A 53 5.94 -22.07 7.94
CA ASN A 53 6.54 -22.28 6.61
C ASN A 53 5.59 -22.03 5.43
N SER A 54 4.57 -21.20 5.62
CA SER A 54 3.76 -20.76 4.49
C SER A 54 4.59 -19.88 3.55
N SER A 55 4.34 -19.98 2.26
CA SER A 55 5.03 -19.12 1.29
C SER A 55 4.52 -17.67 1.39
N LYS A 56 5.31 -16.72 0.87
CA LYS A 56 5.10 -15.29 1.10
C LYS A 56 4.93 -14.55 -0.24
N ASP A 57 3.93 -14.96 -0.99
CA ASP A 57 3.71 -14.44 -2.36
C ASP A 57 2.72 -13.29 -2.43
N ALA A 58 2.11 -12.91 -1.31
CA ALA A 58 1.16 -11.79 -1.29
C ALA A 58 1.84 -10.47 -1.66
N LEU A 59 1.09 -9.59 -2.31
CA LEU A 59 1.57 -8.34 -2.86
C LEU A 59 0.84 -7.15 -2.25
N ILE A 60 1.55 -6.03 -2.13
CA ILE A 60 0.95 -4.72 -1.92
C ILE A 60 0.89 -4.06 -3.30
N CYS A 61 -0.30 -3.64 -3.71
CA CYS A 61 -0.54 -3.08 -5.03
C CYS A 61 -0.97 -1.63 -4.91
N PHE A 62 -0.50 -0.79 -5.83
CA PHE A 62 -0.84 0.63 -5.94
C PHE A 62 -1.37 0.90 -7.33
N SER A 63 -2.55 1.47 -7.43
CA SER A 63 -3.19 1.80 -8.71
C SER A 63 -3.58 3.27 -8.72
N LEU A 64 -3.05 4.01 -9.68
CA LEU A 64 -3.39 5.42 -9.91
C LEU A 64 -4.28 5.51 -11.14
N ASP A 65 -5.48 6.04 -10.95
CA ASP A 65 -6.47 6.14 -12.02
C ASP A 65 -6.90 7.59 -12.25
N ASP A 66 -7.12 7.92 -13.51
CA ASP A 66 -7.69 9.20 -13.89
C ASP A 66 -9.16 9.25 -13.48
N SER A 67 -9.57 10.33 -12.80
CA SER A 67 -10.93 10.46 -12.27
C SER A 67 -12.01 10.62 -13.35
N LYS A 68 -11.65 11.18 -14.50
CA LYS A 68 -12.59 11.44 -15.59
C LYS A 68 -12.72 10.27 -16.54
N SER A 69 -11.60 9.77 -17.04
CA SER A 69 -11.59 8.68 -18.02
C SER A 69 -11.66 7.29 -17.37
N HIS A 70 -11.39 7.20 -16.07
CA HIS A 70 -11.25 5.94 -15.31
C HIS A 70 -10.13 5.05 -15.85
N GLN A 71 -9.23 5.60 -16.66
CA GLN A 71 -8.08 4.87 -17.17
C GLN A 71 -6.99 4.78 -16.11
N ASN A 72 -6.34 3.63 -16.07
CA ASN A 72 -5.18 3.45 -15.21
C ASN A 72 -4.00 4.25 -15.75
N LYS A 73 -3.44 5.13 -14.91
CA LYS A 73 -2.28 5.95 -15.26
C LYS A 73 -0.97 5.28 -14.84
N ALA A 74 -0.99 4.52 -13.75
CA ALA A 74 0.18 3.84 -13.23
C ALA A 74 -0.24 2.69 -12.33
N TYR A 75 0.56 1.61 -12.35
CA TYR A 75 0.37 0.46 -11.49
C TYR A 75 1.71 -0.02 -10.98
N PHE A 76 1.81 -0.25 -9.69
CA PHE A 76 3.01 -0.74 -9.04
C PHE A 76 2.65 -1.83 -8.05
N GLN A 77 3.59 -2.74 -7.81
CA GLN A 77 3.41 -3.77 -6.81
C GLN A 77 4.75 -4.12 -6.15
N CYS A 78 4.68 -4.55 -4.90
CA CYS A 78 5.82 -5.09 -4.18
C CYS A 78 5.37 -6.26 -3.31
N LYS A 79 6.32 -7.12 -2.94
CA LYS A 79 6.00 -8.24 -2.05
C LYS A 79 5.62 -7.73 -0.67
N LEU A 80 4.59 -8.35 -0.08
CA LEU A 80 4.10 -7.99 1.24
C LEU A 80 5.17 -8.21 2.31
N ASN A 81 5.92 -9.28 2.20
CA ASN A 81 7.15 -9.49 2.96
C ASN A 81 7.99 -10.55 2.27
N GLU A 82 9.29 -10.36 2.30
CA GLU A 82 10.22 -11.25 1.60
C GLU A 82 10.74 -12.36 2.49
N ILE A 83 10.81 -12.11 3.80
CA ILE A 83 11.39 -13.05 4.77
C ILE A 83 10.27 -13.87 5.40
N PRO A 84 10.30 -15.21 5.25
CA PRO A 84 9.33 -16.08 5.90
C PRO A 84 9.42 -15.98 7.43
N SER A 85 8.27 -15.78 8.07
CA SER A 85 8.17 -15.93 9.51
C SER A 85 8.09 -17.41 9.86
N SER A 86 8.91 -17.85 10.78
CA SER A 86 8.89 -19.23 11.29
C SER A 86 8.00 -19.39 12.52
N ASN A 87 7.45 -18.29 13.04
CA ASN A 87 6.57 -18.33 14.21
C ASN A 87 5.16 -17.84 13.86
N LEU A 88 4.20 -18.18 14.71
CA LEU A 88 2.78 -17.83 14.53
C LEU A 88 2.38 -16.60 15.35
N LYS A 89 3.32 -15.69 15.55
CA LYS A 89 3.08 -14.42 16.27
C LYS A 89 2.89 -13.27 15.29
N GLU A 90 2.28 -12.22 15.78
CA GLU A 90 2.17 -10.98 15.02
C GLU A 90 3.56 -10.37 14.82
N GLU A 91 3.83 -9.94 13.60
CA GLU A 91 5.06 -9.25 13.22
C GLU A 91 4.71 -7.96 12.47
N GLU A 92 5.50 -6.92 12.74
CA GLU A 92 5.32 -5.62 12.10
C GLU A 92 6.28 -5.47 10.94
N TYR A 93 5.75 -5.00 9.81
CA TYR A 93 6.51 -4.73 8.60
C TYR A 93 6.30 -3.30 8.16
N ASN A 94 7.39 -2.64 7.75
CA ASN A 94 7.37 -1.29 7.24
C ASN A 94 7.91 -1.29 5.80
N TYR A 95 7.19 -0.61 4.92
CA TYR A 95 7.55 -0.48 3.51
C TYR A 95 7.62 0.98 3.14
N SER A 96 8.54 1.31 2.24
CA SER A 96 8.65 2.65 1.68
C SER A 96 8.86 2.50 0.17
N ALA A 97 8.03 3.19 -0.60
CA ALA A 97 8.12 3.16 -2.05
C ALA A 97 8.05 4.57 -2.61
N ASN A 98 9.02 4.92 -3.48
CA ASN A 98 8.98 6.14 -4.26
C ASN A 98 8.33 5.82 -5.60
N ILE A 99 7.28 6.55 -5.95
CA ILE A 99 6.52 6.33 -7.17
C ILE A 99 6.59 7.58 -8.04
N ASN A 100 7.06 7.40 -9.28
CA ASN A 100 7.10 8.45 -10.29
C ASN A 100 5.94 8.24 -11.26
N ALA A 101 5.07 9.24 -11.34
CA ALA A 101 3.94 9.27 -12.26
C ALA A 101 3.42 10.69 -12.36
N ASP A 102 2.54 10.95 -13.31
CA ASP A 102 1.90 12.25 -13.45
C ASP A 102 0.68 12.32 -12.52
N PHE A 103 0.92 12.69 -11.27
CA PHE A 103 -0.12 12.82 -10.26
C PHE A 103 -0.87 14.14 -10.44
N LYS A 104 -2.20 14.07 -10.58
CA LYS A 104 -3.08 15.22 -10.63
C LYS A 104 -4.00 15.24 -9.42
N THR A 105 -4.43 16.42 -8.99
CA THR A 105 -5.23 16.65 -7.79
C THR A 105 -6.45 15.74 -7.68
N SER A 106 -7.14 15.49 -8.77
CA SER A 106 -8.37 14.71 -8.80
C SER A 106 -8.18 13.22 -9.06
N ASP A 107 -6.93 12.75 -9.21
CA ASP A 107 -6.66 11.33 -9.43
C ASP A 107 -7.07 10.49 -8.24
N HIS A 108 -7.47 9.26 -8.51
CA HIS A 108 -7.78 8.26 -7.51
C HIS A 108 -6.57 7.37 -7.27
N LEU A 109 -6.25 7.11 -6.02
CA LEU A 109 -5.22 6.17 -5.65
C LEU A 109 -5.83 5.05 -4.82
N SER A 110 -5.66 3.81 -5.28
CA SER A 110 -6.02 2.61 -4.53
C SER A 110 -4.76 1.90 -4.06
N VAL A 111 -4.74 1.51 -2.80
CA VAL A 111 -3.68 0.68 -2.23
C VAL A 111 -4.35 -0.54 -1.63
N PHE A 112 -3.95 -1.73 -2.09
CA PHE A 112 -4.62 -2.96 -1.67
C PHE A 112 -3.65 -4.12 -1.56
N ILE A 113 -4.08 -5.15 -0.84
CA ILE A 113 -3.33 -6.39 -0.68
C ILE A 113 -3.93 -7.43 -1.63
N TRP A 114 -3.07 -8.01 -2.48
CA TRP A 114 -3.43 -9.10 -3.37
C TRP A 114 -2.75 -10.38 -2.90
N ASN A 115 -3.57 -11.29 -2.37
CA ASN A 115 -3.11 -12.60 -1.93
C ASN A 115 -3.14 -13.58 -3.11
N ILE A 116 -2.19 -13.43 -4.00
CA ILE A 116 -2.17 -14.06 -5.31
C ILE A 116 -2.24 -15.60 -5.25
N ASN A 117 -1.71 -16.21 -4.20
CA ASN A 117 -1.73 -17.67 -4.03
C ASN A 117 -2.63 -18.13 -2.87
N LYS A 118 -3.53 -17.28 -2.42
CA LYS A 118 -4.53 -17.59 -1.38
C LYS A 118 -3.91 -18.15 -0.11
N GLN A 119 -2.80 -17.53 0.31
CA GLN A 119 -2.09 -17.89 1.53
C GLN A 119 -2.93 -17.64 2.78
N ALA A 120 -2.66 -18.39 3.85
CA ALA A 120 -3.38 -18.24 5.11
C ALA A 120 -2.61 -17.32 6.07
N PHE A 121 -3.09 -16.10 6.24
CA PHE A 121 -2.54 -15.14 7.18
C PHE A 121 -3.58 -14.12 7.61
N TYR A 122 -3.30 -13.47 8.74
CA TYR A 122 -4.07 -12.31 9.23
C TYR A 122 -3.30 -11.03 9.01
N ILE A 123 -4.02 -9.97 8.69
CA ILE A 123 -3.54 -8.60 8.83
C ILE A 123 -4.38 -7.93 9.90
N SER A 124 -3.77 -7.45 10.98
CA SER A 124 -4.45 -6.76 12.07
C SER A 124 -4.32 -5.24 12.00
N LYS A 125 -3.38 -4.74 11.18
CA LYS A 125 -3.22 -3.31 10.94
C LYS A 125 -2.67 -3.09 9.54
N PHE A 126 -3.27 -2.14 8.83
CA PHE A 126 -2.82 -1.70 7.51
C PHE A 126 -2.89 -0.17 7.49
N ASN A 127 -1.73 0.46 7.61
CA ASN A 127 -1.60 1.93 7.62
C ASN A 127 -0.85 2.37 6.38
N ILE A 128 -1.38 3.41 5.72
CA ILE A 128 -0.80 4.00 4.53
C ILE A 128 -0.64 5.49 4.76
N LYS A 129 0.54 6.01 4.45
CA LYS A 129 0.83 7.44 4.46
C LYS A 129 1.35 7.85 3.09
N ILE A 130 0.78 8.90 2.54
CA ILE A 130 1.18 9.47 1.27
C ILE A 130 1.95 10.76 1.53
N TYR A 131 3.17 10.82 1.06
CA TYR A 131 4.02 12.00 1.15
C TYR A 131 4.23 12.59 -0.23
N ASN A 132 4.08 13.90 -0.33
CA ASN A 132 4.37 14.66 -1.53
C ASN A 132 5.76 15.28 -1.40
N TYR A 133 6.52 15.23 -2.49
CA TYR A 133 7.79 15.95 -2.57
C TYR A 133 7.50 17.38 -3.01
N ASN A 134 7.84 18.31 -2.13
CA ASN A 134 7.67 19.74 -2.39
C ASN A 134 9.05 20.37 -2.61
N TYR A 135 9.27 20.89 -3.81
CA TYR A 135 10.51 21.57 -4.14
C TYR A 135 10.36 23.07 -3.93
N GLN A 136 11.20 23.64 -3.08
CA GLN A 136 11.20 25.08 -2.80
C GLN A 136 12.46 25.72 -3.36
N ILE A 137 12.28 26.78 -4.12
CA ILE A 137 13.38 27.61 -4.61
C ILE A 137 13.62 28.72 -3.62
N ASN A 138 14.83 28.80 -3.10
CA ASN A 138 15.23 29.87 -2.18
C ASN A 138 15.94 30.99 -2.94
#